data_7fb990ea26f278f6f92ba5f46a4ccfe2
#
_entry.id   7fb990ea26f278f6f92ba5f46a4ccfe2
#
_cell.length_a   1.000
_cell.length_b   1.000
_cell.length_c   1.000
_cell.angle_alpha   90.00
_cell.angle_beta   90.00
_cell.angle_gamma   90.00
#
_symmetry.space_group_name_H-M   'P 1'
#
loop_
_entity.id
_entity.type
_entity.pdbx_description
1 polymer ?
#
loop_
_entity_poly.entity_id
_entity_poly.type
_entity_poly.pdbx_seq_one_letter_code
_entity_poly.pdbx_strand_id
1 'polypeptide(L)'
;MTSYRKNKFADGLPELRHIDINSYGQKSRPSCISLGVGDCALYLMRRIVDERGGLTVGEMPAEVPFSPARYFAVFDVPSKELRGEHAHKRCQQFLICLHGSCRVLLDDGEQRCEVTLDRP
;
A
#
# COMPACT_ATOMS: atom_id res chain seq x y z
N MET A 1 -5.66 11.44 -2.87
CA MET A 1 -5.36 11.58 -4.31
C MET A 1 -4.07 12.36 -4.47
N THR A 2 -3.02 11.70 -4.88
CA THR A 2 -1.68 12.30 -4.92
C THR A 2 -1.45 12.97 -6.26
N SER A 3 -1.38 14.29 -6.30
CA SER A 3 -1.00 15.03 -7.50
C SER A 3 0.51 15.18 -7.52
N TYR A 4 1.17 14.45 -8.39
CA TYR A 4 2.60 14.59 -8.62
C TYR A 4 2.89 15.88 -9.40
N ARG A 5 3.55 16.85 -8.77
CA ARG A 5 4.13 17.99 -9.47
C ARG A 5 5.55 17.64 -9.88
N LYS A 6 5.78 17.44 -11.16
CA LYS A 6 7.14 17.38 -11.72
C LYS A 6 7.85 18.71 -11.44
N ASN A 7 9.07 18.63 -10.93
CA ASN A 7 10.04 19.73 -10.80
C ASN A 7 9.86 20.71 -9.63
N LYS A 8 10.08 20.22 -8.40
CA LYS A 8 10.45 21.12 -7.29
C LYS A 8 11.64 20.63 -6.46
N PHE A 9 12.35 19.61 -6.88
CA PHE A 9 13.35 18.94 -6.05
C PHE A 9 14.74 18.91 -6.68
N ALA A 10 15.33 20.09 -6.91
CA ALA A 10 16.78 20.17 -7.15
C ALA A 10 17.59 20.07 -5.83
N ASP A 11 17.00 20.49 -4.69
CA ASP A 11 17.69 20.53 -3.40
C ASP A 11 16.71 20.11 -2.29
N GLY A 12 16.70 18.82 -1.93
CA GLY A 12 16.04 18.32 -0.74
C GLY A 12 14.73 17.58 -0.98
N LEU A 13 14.82 16.31 -1.38
CA LEU A 13 13.69 15.40 -1.24
C LEU A 13 13.26 15.31 0.22
N PRO A 14 11.95 15.24 0.52
CA PRO A 14 11.46 14.98 1.87
C PRO A 14 12.11 13.73 2.46
N GLU A 15 12.31 13.71 3.76
CA GLU A 15 12.83 12.54 4.46
C GLU A 15 11.95 11.33 4.20
N LEU A 16 12.58 10.20 3.85
CA LEU A 16 11.88 8.95 3.62
C LEU A 16 11.61 8.27 4.96
N ARG A 17 10.35 8.21 5.35
CA ARG A 17 9.91 7.46 6.55
C ARG A 17 9.67 6.00 6.20
N HIS A 18 10.22 5.10 7.00
CA HIS A 18 9.97 3.67 6.87
C HIS A 18 8.87 3.24 7.84
N ILE A 19 7.85 2.60 7.29
CA ILE A 19 6.70 2.10 8.05
C ILE A 19 6.89 0.61 8.32
N ASP A 20 7.04 0.26 9.59
CA ASP A 20 7.07 -1.14 10.02
C ASP A 20 5.66 -1.64 10.31
N ILE A 21 5.15 -2.47 9.42
CA ILE A 21 3.81 -3.05 9.55
C ILE A 21 3.67 -3.97 10.76
N ASN A 22 4.78 -4.54 11.24
CA ASN A 22 4.76 -5.43 12.42
C ASN A 22 4.50 -4.66 13.71
N SER A 23 4.76 -3.35 13.74
CA SER A 23 4.51 -2.50 14.89
C SER A 23 3.02 -2.38 15.25
N TYR A 24 2.11 -2.67 14.31
CA TYR A 24 0.68 -2.50 14.51
C TYR A 24 -0.02 -3.73 15.09
N GLY A 25 0.64 -4.88 15.14
CA GLY A 25 0.09 -6.12 15.67
C GLY A 25 -1.07 -6.68 14.83
N GLN A 26 -1.53 -7.85 15.23
CA GLN A 26 -2.71 -8.47 14.62
C GLN A 26 -3.99 -7.93 15.28
N LYS A 27 -4.92 -7.45 14.46
CA LYS A 27 -6.21 -6.94 14.94
C LYS A 27 -7.31 -7.97 14.70
N SER A 28 -8.22 -8.10 15.65
CA SER A 28 -9.42 -8.94 15.50
C SER A 28 -10.45 -8.36 14.52
N ARG A 29 -10.34 -7.07 14.23
CA ARG A 29 -11.18 -6.35 13.26
C ARG A 29 -10.30 -5.57 12.30
N PRO A 30 -10.73 -5.36 11.06
CA PRO A 30 -10.02 -4.49 10.13
C PRO A 30 -9.80 -3.10 10.72
N SER A 31 -8.63 -2.55 10.48
CA SER A 31 -8.30 -1.19 10.90
C SER A 31 -7.55 -0.46 9.80
N CYS A 32 -7.75 0.84 9.74
CA CYS A 32 -7.13 1.74 8.77
C CYS A 32 -6.18 2.68 9.51
N ILE A 33 -4.97 2.81 9.01
CA ILE A 33 -3.91 3.63 9.58
C ILE A 33 -3.41 4.58 8.50
N SER A 34 -3.56 5.89 8.73
CA SER A 34 -3.02 6.89 7.81
C SER A 34 -1.50 6.79 7.73
N LEU A 35 -0.97 6.83 6.51
CA LEU A 35 0.48 6.83 6.28
C LEU A 35 1.06 8.26 6.23
N GLY A 36 0.20 9.28 6.27
CA GLY A 36 0.63 10.68 6.25
C GLY A 36 1.25 11.11 4.92
N VAL A 37 0.86 10.47 3.83
CA VAL A 37 1.22 10.81 2.46
C VAL A 37 -0.08 10.88 1.66
N GLY A 38 -0.57 12.08 1.40
CA GLY A 38 -1.89 12.29 0.82
C GLY A 38 -2.96 11.50 1.59
N ASP A 39 -3.87 10.87 0.88
CA ASP A 39 -4.92 10.00 1.43
C ASP A 39 -4.50 8.52 1.56
N CYS A 40 -3.20 8.25 1.47
CA CYS A 40 -2.69 6.89 1.55
C CYS A 40 -2.83 6.31 2.97
N ALA A 41 -3.30 5.08 3.04
CA ALA A 41 -3.49 4.39 4.32
C ALA A 41 -3.10 2.91 4.22
N LEU A 42 -2.68 2.36 5.34
CA LEU A 42 -2.46 0.93 5.52
C LEU A 42 -3.73 0.31 6.09
N TYR A 43 -4.24 -0.71 5.43
CA TYR A 43 -5.40 -1.47 5.86
C TYR A 43 -4.95 -2.80 6.44
N LEU A 44 -5.16 -2.98 7.75
CA LEU A 44 -4.91 -4.24 8.43
C LEU A 44 -6.18 -5.09 8.32
N MET A 45 -6.17 -6.02 7.38
CA MET A 45 -7.32 -6.86 7.08
C MET A 45 -7.45 -8.02 8.07
N ARG A 46 -8.65 -8.59 8.17
CA ARG A 46 -8.88 -9.81 8.96
C ARG A 46 -8.05 -10.97 8.41
N ARG A 47 -7.45 -11.70 9.30
CA ARG A 47 -6.72 -12.92 8.96
C ARG A 47 -7.26 -14.09 9.79
N ILE A 48 -7.70 -15.11 9.10
CA ILE A 48 -8.20 -16.35 9.67
C ILE A 48 -7.22 -17.45 9.28
N VAL A 49 -6.65 -18.13 10.26
CA VAL A 49 -5.65 -19.18 10.03
C VAL A 49 -6.08 -20.44 10.78
N ASP A 50 -6.12 -21.56 10.08
CA ASP A 50 -6.34 -22.89 10.62
C ASP A 50 -5.37 -23.90 9.99
N GLU A 51 -5.55 -25.19 10.25
CA GLU A 51 -4.71 -26.27 9.72
C GLU A 51 -4.70 -26.38 8.18
N ARG A 52 -5.68 -25.76 7.50
CA ARG A 52 -5.80 -25.74 6.03
C ARG A 52 -5.08 -24.55 5.41
N GLY A 53 -4.59 -23.60 6.22
CA GLY A 53 -3.90 -22.39 5.78
C GLY A 53 -4.55 -21.11 6.26
N GLY A 54 -4.27 -20.02 5.54
CA GLY A 54 -4.74 -18.67 5.87
C GLY A 54 -5.77 -18.15 4.88
N LEU A 55 -6.73 -17.40 5.39
CA LEU A 55 -7.74 -16.66 4.63
C LEU A 55 -7.74 -15.21 5.09
N THR A 56 -7.78 -14.30 4.14
CA THR A 56 -8.14 -12.91 4.39
C THR A 56 -9.33 -12.53 3.50
N VAL A 57 -10.13 -11.58 3.94
CA VAL A 57 -11.29 -11.10 3.20
C VAL A 57 -11.45 -9.61 3.39
N GLY A 58 -11.86 -8.93 2.34
CA GLY A 58 -12.22 -7.52 2.38
C GLY A 58 -13.58 -7.31 1.72
N GLU A 59 -14.53 -6.81 2.46
CA GLU A 59 -15.87 -6.52 1.97
C GLU A 59 -15.96 -5.08 1.45
N MET A 60 -16.57 -4.92 0.28
CA MET A 60 -16.71 -3.63 -0.37
C MET A 60 -18.12 -3.09 -0.20
N PRO A 61 -18.27 -1.82 0.14
CA PRO A 61 -17.23 -0.83 0.46
C PRO A 61 -16.87 -0.76 1.94
N ALA A 62 -17.34 -1.70 2.76
CA ALA A 62 -17.24 -1.61 4.21
C ALA A 62 -15.81 -1.69 4.74
N GLU A 63 -14.97 -2.50 4.12
CA GLU A 63 -13.58 -2.74 4.54
C GLU A 63 -12.56 -2.29 3.49
N VAL A 64 -12.90 -2.44 2.21
CA VAL A 64 -12.16 -1.85 1.09
C VAL A 64 -12.87 -0.55 0.71
N PRO A 65 -12.19 0.61 0.69
CA PRO A 65 -12.85 1.93 0.69
C PRO A 65 -13.53 2.31 -0.63
N PHE A 66 -13.50 1.44 -1.63
CA PHE A 66 -14.15 1.65 -2.93
C PHE A 66 -14.44 0.32 -3.61
N SER A 67 -15.32 0.34 -4.60
CA SER A 67 -15.59 -0.82 -5.46
C SER A 67 -14.67 -0.79 -6.67
N PRO A 68 -13.69 -1.71 -6.79
CA PRO A 68 -12.76 -1.70 -7.91
C PRO A 68 -13.44 -2.07 -9.22
N ALA A 69 -13.15 -1.30 -10.28
CA ALA A 69 -13.65 -1.58 -11.62
C ALA A 69 -12.81 -2.63 -12.36
N ARG A 70 -11.56 -2.82 -11.94
CA ARG A 70 -10.64 -3.83 -12.51
C ARG A 70 -9.57 -4.19 -11.50
N TYR A 71 -8.93 -5.33 -11.74
CA TYR A 71 -7.69 -5.69 -11.07
C TYR A 71 -6.59 -5.95 -12.10
N PHE A 72 -5.35 -5.89 -11.65
CA PHE A 72 -4.19 -6.43 -12.36
C PHE A 72 -3.25 -7.05 -11.35
N ALA A 73 -2.46 -8.01 -11.78
CA ALA A 73 -1.49 -8.67 -10.94
C ALA A 73 -0.07 -8.43 -11.50
N VAL A 74 0.89 -8.24 -10.60
CA VAL A 74 2.32 -8.19 -10.92
C VAL A 74 2.95 -9.40 -10.28
N PHE A 75 3.64 -10.21 -11.08
CA PHE A 75 4.26 -11.47 -10.64
C PHE A 75 5.51 -11.75 -11.47
N ASP A 76 6.33 -12.70 -11.00
CA ASP A 76 7.56 -13.12 -11.67
C ASP A 76 8.49 -11.95 -12.03
N VAL A 77 8.59 -10.96 -11.12
CA VAL A 77 9.48 -9.82 -11.31
C VAL A 77 10.92 -10.27 -11.09
N PRO A 78 11.78 -10.22 -12.14
CA PRO A 78 13.11 -10.84 -12.08
C PRO A 78 14.13 -10.03 -11.29
N SER A 79 13.84 -8.78 -10.96
CA SER A 79 14.76 -7.85 -10.35
C SER A 79 14.09 -6.97 -9.29
N LYS A 80 14.90 -6.19 -8.58
CA LYS A 80 14.41 -5.19 -7.60
C LYS A 80 14.13 -3.82 -8.24
N GLU A 81 13.93 -3.77 -9.54
CA GLU A 81 13.65 -2.52 -10.24
C GLU A 81 12.31 -1.94 -9.85
N LEU A 82 12.27 -0.63 -9.82
CA LEU A 82 11.04 0.11 -9.55
C LEU A 82 10.03 -0.07 -10.69
N ARG A 83 8.79 -0.15 -10.32
CA ARG A 83 7.65 -0.16 -11.24
C ARG A 83 6.66 0.91 -10.81
N GLY A 84 5.92 1.42 -11.78
CA GLY A 84 4.95 2.45 -11.53
C GLY A 84 5.52 3.83 -11.82
N GLU A 85 6.25 4.41 -10.92
CA GLU A 85 6.91 5.73 -11.03
C GLU A 85 6.02 6.81 -11.67
N HIS A 86 4.71 6.75 -11.38
CA HIS A 86 3.72 7.67 -11.92
C HIS A 86 2.60 7.90 -10.90
N ALA A 87 1.90 9.00 -11.05
CA ALA A 87 0.77 9.35 -10.22
C ALA A 87 -0.52 9.38 -11.03
N HIS A 88 -1.60 9.02 -10.39
CA HIS A 88 -2.94 9.07 -10.97
C HIS A 88 -3.70 10.29 -10.46
N LYS A 89 -4.39 10.97 -11.36
CA LYS A 89 -5.20 12.13 -10.98
C LYS A 89 -6.53 11.74 -10.33
N ARG A 90 -7.09 10.58 -10.69
CA ARG A 90 -8.43 10.15 -10.26
C ARG A 90 -8.52 8.67 -9.88
N CYS A 91 -7.47 7.89 -10.13
CA CYS A 91 -7.49 6.46 -9.85
C CYS A 91 -7.17 6.19 -8.39
N GLN A 92 -7.99 5.37 -7.74
CA GLN A 92 -7.69 4.76 -6.46
C GLN A 92 -7.18 3.35 -6.68
N GLN A 93 -6.23 2.92 -5.87
CA GLN A 93 -5.65 1.58 -5.94
C GLN A 93 -5.63 0.96 -4.54
N PHE A 94 -6.00 -0.31 -4.47
CA PHE A 94 -5.85 -1.13 -3.28
C PHE A 94 -4.83 -2.22 -3.59
N LEU A 95 -3.69 -2.19 -2.91
CA LEU A 95 -2.57 -3.11 -3.13
C LEU A 95 -2.57 -4.22 -2.09
N ILE A 96 -2.43 -5.45 -2.55
CA ILE A 96 -2.35 -6.63 -1.70
C ILE A 96 -1.11 -7.43 -2.10
N CYS A 97 -0.25 -7.76 -1.14
CA CYS A 97 0.84 -8.70 -1.34
C CYS A 97 0.37 -10.12 -1.05
N LEU A 98 0.13 -10.91 -2.09
CA LEU A 98 -0.37 -12.28 -1.95
C LEU A 98 0.74 -13.28 -1.63
N HIS A 99 1.95 -13.04 -2.14
CA HIS A 99 3.10 -13.93 -1.96
C HIS A 99 4.41 -13.14 -2.05
N GLY A 100 5.41 -13.55 -1.26
CA GLY A 100 6.70 -12.86 -1.22
C GLY A 100 6.63 -11.53 -0.48
N SER A 101 7.31 -10.52 -1.01
CA SER A 101 7.29 -9.18 -0.43
C SER A 101 7.32 -8.11 -1.51
N CYS A 102 6.69 -6.99 -1.22
CA CYS A 102 6.66 -5.83 -2.10
C CYS A 102 6.93 -4.56 -1.28
N ARG A 103 7.93 -3.80 -1.68
CA ARG A 103 8.16 -2.46 -1.13
C ARG A 103 7.35 -1.46 -1.91
N VAL A 104 6.54 -0.68 -1.21
CA VAL A 104 5.69 0.36 -1.77
C VAL A 104 6.24 1.71 -1.33
N LEU A 105 6.66 2.50 -2.29
CA LEU A 105 7.10 3.88 -2.09
C LEU A 105 5.95 4.83 -2.42
N LEU A 106 5.59 5.66 -1.46
CA LEU A 106 4.55 6.67 -1.58
C LEU A 106 5.18 8.06 -1.48
N ASP A 107 4.76 8.95 -2.37
CA ASP A 107 5.29 10.31 -2.45
C ASP A 107 4.18 11.25 -2.97
N ASP A 108 3.83 12.28 -2.22
CA ASP A 108 2.87 13.31 -2.60
C ASP A 108 3.52 14.65 -2.95
N GLY A 109 4.87 14.67 -2.95
CA GLY A 109 5.67 15.87 -3.20
C GLY A 109 5.98 16.68 -1.93
N GLU A 110 5.35 16.37 -0.80
CA GLU A 110 5.60 17.00 0.50
C GLU A 110 6.05 15.98 1.54
N GLN A 111 5.50 14.78 1.49
CA GLN A 111 5.81 13.68 2.37
C GLN A 111 6.14 12.43 1.58
N ARG A 112 7.01 11.60 2.14
CA ARG A 112 7.39 10.32 1.56
C ARG A 112 7.40 9.24 2.62
N CYS A 113 6.89 8.07 2.25
CA CYS A 113 7.10 6.89 3.09
C CYS A 113 7.30 5.63 2.26
N GLU A 114 7.94 4.65 2.86
CA GLU A 114 8.08 3.31 2.35
C GLU A 114 7.43 2.33 3.31
N VAL A 115 6.65 1.43 2.78
CA VAL A 115 6.08 0.31 3.52
C VAL A 115 6.37 -0.99 2.79
N THR A 116 6.80 -2.01 3.52
CA THR A 116 6.95 -3.35 2.97
C THR A 116 5.71 -4.17 3.28
N LEU A 117 5.06 -4.65 2.23
CA LEU A 117 3.97 -5.60 2.30
C LEU A 117 4.55 -7.00 2.10
N ASP A 118 4.41 -7.89 3.06
CA ASP A 118 4.96 -9.25 3.04
C ASP A 118 3.90 -10.33 3.29
N ARG A 119 2.65 -9.92 3.37
CA ARG A 119 1.50 -10.80 3.63
C ARG A 119 0.20 -10.18 3.13
N PRO A 120 -0.83 -11.00 2.82
CA PRO A 120 -2.14 -10.50 2.50
C PRO A 120 -2.87 -9.93 3.71
#